data_7da1087d810d8601788bbfd408e34388
#
_entry.id   7da1087d810d8601788bbfd408e34388
#
_cell.length_a   1.000
_cell.length_b   1.000
_cell.length_c   1.000
_cell.angle_alpha   90.00
_cell.angle_beta   90.00
_cell.angle_gamma   90.00
#
_symmetry.space_group_name_H-M   'P 1'
#
loop_
_entity.id
_entity.type
_entity.pdbx_description
1 polymer ?
#
loop_
_entity_poly.entity_id
_entity_poly.type
_entity_poly.pdbx_seq_one_letter_code
_entity_poly.pdbx_strand_id
1 'polypeptide(L)'
;MERIKPRTLSGFMELLPAQQQQMERVMDILRTTYSRYGFTPLDTPIIEASEILLAKGGGETEKQIYRFSKGDSDLSLRFDLTVPLAKYV
;
A
#
# COMPACT_ATOMS: atom_id res chain seq x y z
N MET A 1 -0.28 -0.34 36.66
CA MET A 1 0.02 -0.01 35.25
C MET A 1 -0.53 -1.13 34.37
N GLU A 2 -1.45 -0.80 33.49
CA GLU A 2 -2.00 -1.79 32.57
C GLU A 2 -0.98 -2.15 31.52
N ARG A 3 -0.87 -3.44 31.22
CA ARG A 3 -0.03 -3.90 30.13
C ARG A 3 -0.76 -3.72 28.82
N ILE A 4 -0.08 -3.10 27.85
CA ILE A 4 -0.60 -3.04 26.50
C ILE A 4 -0.37 -4.39 25.85
N LYS A 5 -1.44 -5.04 25.40
CA LYS A 5 -1.36 -6.34 24.74
C LYS A 5 -1.04 -6.13 23.26
N PRO A 6 0.11 -6.61 22.78
CA PRO A 6 0.43 -6.51 21.37
C PRO A 6 -0.59 -7.25 20.51
N ARG A 7 -0.95 -6.67 19.38
CA ARG A 7 -1.88 -7.31 18.46
C ARG A 7 -1.65 -6.79 17.04
N THR A 8 -2.00 -7.61 16.08
CA THR A 8 -2.01 -7.22 14.69
C THR A 8 -3.37 -6.61 14.36
N LEU A 9 -3.37 -5.50 13.64
CA LEU A 9 -4.60 -4.85 13.23
C LEU A 9 -5.38 -5.74 12.26
N SER A 10 -6.71 -5.62 12.31
CA SER A 10 -7.58 -6.33 11.38
C SER A 10 -7.23 -5.97 9.94
N GLY A 11 -7.13 -6.97 9.09
CA GLY A 11 -6.76 -6.77 7.69
C GLY A 11 -5.26 -6.68 7.43
N PHE A 12 -4.46 -6.75 8.48
CA PHE A 12 -3.00 -6.72 8.37
C PHE A 12 -2.44 -8.09 8.71
N MET A 13 -1.25 -8.35 8.21
CA MET A 13 -0.61 -9.65 8.36
C MET A 13 0.84 -9.45 8.76
N GLU A 14 1.27 -10.24 9.72
CA GLU A 14 2.67 -10.27 10.14
C GLU A 14 3.22 -11.66 9.89
N LEU A 15 4.33 -11.73 9.18
CA LEU A 15 4.97 -13.00 8.85
C LEU A 15 6.20 -13.19 9.70
N LEU A 16 6.32 -14.36 10.33
CA LEU A 16 7.50 -14.74 11.07
C LEU A 16 8.65 -15.04 10.09
N PRO A 17 9.91 -15.06 10.56
CA PRO A 17 11.06 -15.15 9.64
C PRO A 17 10.98 -16.26 8.60
N ALA A 18 10.55 -17.46 8.98
CA ALA A 18 10.46 -18.56 8.00
C ALA A 18 9.43 -18.27 6.91
N GLN A 19 8.28 -17.72 7.29
CA GLN A 19 7.22 -17.36 6.36
C GLN A 19 7.62 -16.15 5.51
N GLN A 20 8.31 -15.19 6.11
CA GLN A 20 8.79 -14.02 5.39
C GLN A 20 9.81 -14.40 4.34
N GLN A 21 10.70 -15.36 4.64
CA GLN A 21 11.68 -15.85 3.68
C GLN A 21 10.99 -16.49 2.47
N GLN A 22 9.91 -17.23 2.70
CA GLN A 22 9.13 -17.82 1.61
C GLN A 22 8.45 -16.74 0.76
N MET A 23 7.90 -15.72 1.41
CA MET A 23 7.28 -14.59 0.72
C MET A 23 8.30 -13.87 -0.17
N GLU A 24 9.48 -13.60 0.37
CA GLU A 24 10.54 -12.93 -0.39
C GLU A 24 10.99 -13.77 -1.57
N ARG A 25 11.03 -15.09 -1.42
CA ARG A 25 11.38 -16.00 -2.52
C ARG A 25 10.35 -15.89 -3.65
N VAL A 26 9.07 -15.89 -3.31
CA VAL A 26 8.00 -15.73 -4.30
C VAL A 26 8.13 -14.38 -5.00
N MET A 27 8.35 -13.32 -4.23
CA MET A 27 8.50 -11.97 -4.79
C MET A 27 9.72 -11.86 -5.71
N ASP A 28 10.82 -12.53 -5.37
CA ASP A 28 12.02 -12.55 -6.21
C ASP A 28 11.77 -13.26 -7.52
N ILE A 29 11.03 -14.37 -7.50
CA ILE A 29 10.65 -15.09 -8.71
C ILE A 29 9.79 -14.20 -9.61
N LEU A 30 8.80 -13.52 -9.03
CA LEU A 30 7.94 -12.60 -9.78
C LEU A 30 8.72 -11.46 -10.39
N ARG A 31 9.58 -10.84 -9.59
CA ARG A 31 10.40 -9.71 -10.03
C ARG A 31 11.33 -10.10 -11.17
N THR A 32 12.01 -11.23 -11.03
CA THR A 32 12.91 -11.75 -12.06
C THR A 32 12.17 -12.07 -13.35
N THR A 33 11.00 -12.71 -13.22
CA THR A 33 10.17 -13.07 -14.37
C THR A 33 9.70 -11.83 -15.12
N TYR A 34 9.16 -10.84 -14.41
CA TYR A 34 8.68 -9.61 -15.04
C TYR A 34 9.82 -8.83 -15.70
N SER A 35 10.99 -8.82 -15.08
CA SER A 35 12.16 -8.15 -15.67
C SER A 35 12.53 -8.72 -17.03
N ARG A 36 12.37 -10.02 -17.22
CA ARG A 36 12.67 -10.67 -18.50
C ARG A 36 11.74 -10.24 -19.62
N TYR A 37 10.55 -9.76 -19.28
CA TYR A 37 9.58 -9.26 -20.24
C TYR A 37 9.66 -7.74 -20.44
N GLY A 38 10.68 -7.11 -19.89
CA GLY A 38 10.90 -5.67 -20.07
C GLY A 38 10.20 -4.79 -19.06
N PHE A 39 9.56 -5.36 -18.04
CA PHE A 39 8.96 -4.55 -16.97
C PHE A 39 10.05 -4.01 -16.05
N THR A 40 10.00 -2.72 -15.79
CA THR A 40 10.93 -2.07 -14.89
C THR A 40 10.24 -1.75 -13.56
N PRO A 41 10.99 -1.81 -12.44
CA PRO A 41 10.38 -1.50 -11.16
C PRO A 41 10.02 -0.02 -11.03
N LEU A 42 8.88 0.23 -10.42
CA LEU A 42 8.43 1.57 -10.07
C LEU A 42 7.81 1.49 -8.68
N ASP A 43 8.18 2.39 -7.83
CA ASP A 43 7.55 2.51 -6.52
C ASP A 43 6.99 3.91 -6.36
N THR A 44 5.88 4.01 -5.66
CA THR A 44 5.21 5.28 -5.41
C THR A 44 5.03 5.44 -3.91
N PRO A 45 4.86 6.68 -3.42
CA PRO A 45 4.61 6.89 -1.99
C PRO A 45 3.34 6.16 -1.53
N ILE A 46 3.41 5.61 -0.33
CA ILE A 46 2.26 4.95 0.29
C ILE A 46 1.18 5.96 0.65
N ILE A 47 1.59 7.18 0.99
CA ILE A 47 0.70 8.27 1.36
C ILE A 47 0.61 9.25 0.21
N GLU A 48 -0.61 9.60 -0.16
CA GLU A 48 -0.89 10.55 -1.22
C GLU A 48 -1.89 11.60 -0.74
N ALA A 49 -1.93 12.74 -1.41
CA ALA A 49 -2.96 13.73 -1.15
C ALA A 49 -4.33 13.11 -1.44
N SER A 50 -5.26 13.30 -0.51
CA SER A 50 -6.60 12.70 -0.65
C SER A 50 -7.30 13.13 -1.92
N GLU A 51 -7.11 14.38 -2.36
CA GLU A 51 -7.71 14.89 -3.60
C GLU A 51 -7.27 14.10 -4.83
N ILE A 52 -6.04 13.58 -4.83
CA ILE A 52 -5.52 12.79 -5.93
C ILE A 52 -6.15 11.40 -5.96
N LEU A 53 -6.17 10.73 -4.81
CA LEU A 53 -6.69 9.38 -4.71
C LEU A 53 -8.21 9.33 -4.90
N LEU A 54 -8.92 10.38 -4.51
CA LEU A 54 -10.37 10.42 -4.57
C LEU A 54 -10.92 11.17 -5.78
N ALA A 55 -10.06 11.59 -6.71
CA ALA A 55 -10.44 12.40 -7.85
C ALA A 55 -11.54 11.75 -8.71
N LYS A 56 -11.58 10.42 -8.77
CA LYS A 56 -12.62 9.68 -9.47
C LYS A 56 -13.39 8.77 -8.51
N GLY A 57 -13.29 9.04 -7.21
CA GLY A 57 -13.86 8.18 -6.19
C GLY A 57 -15.36 8.28 -6.12
N GLY A 58 -16.03 7.13 -6.11
CA GLY A 58 -17.41 7.01 -5.70
C GLY A 58 -17.46 6.57 -4.25
N GLY A 59 -18.64 6.62 -3.64
CA GLY A 59 -18.84 6.43 -2.22
C GLY A 59 -18.18 5.21 -1.56
N GLU A 60 -18.03 4.11 -2.30
CA GLU A 60 -17.39 2.91 -1.75
C GLU A 60 -15.91 3.12 -1.47
N THR A 61 -15.19 3.77 -2.39
CA THR A 61 -13.77 4.04 -2.24
C THR A 61 -13.50 4.95 -1.05
N GLU A 62 -14.33 5.97 -0.87
CA GLU A 62 -14.18 6.90 0.24
C GLU A 62 -14.35 6.23 1.59
N LYS A 63 -15.20 5.21 1.67
CA LYS A 63 -15.45 4.48 2.91
C LYS A 63 -14.34 3.49 3.24
N GLN A 64 -13.63 3.00 2.23
CA GLN A 64 -12.63 1.95 2.41
C GLN A 64 -11.22 2.49 2.55
N ILE A 65 -10.98 3.75 2.20
CA ILE A 65 -9.66 4.34 2.22
C ILE A 65 -9.31 4.83 3.63
N TYR A 66 -8.05 4.65 4.01
CA TYR A 66 -7.54 5.22 5.25
C TYR A 66 -7.17 6.68 5.00
N ARG A 67 -7.87 7.58 5.64
CA ARG A 67 -7.73 9.02 5.47
C ARG A 67 -7.40 9.66 6.81
N PHE A 68 -6.49 10.62 6.79
CA PHE A 68 -6.05 11.29 8.00
C PHE A 68 -5.56 12.69 7.69
N SER A 69 -5.36 13.49 8.73
CA SER A 69 -4.84 14.83 8.59
C SER A 69 -3.49 14.95 9.27
N LYS A 70 -2.60 15.69 8.65
CA LYS A 70 -1.34 16.08 9.28
C LYS A 70 -1.13 17.57 9.01
N GLY A 71 -1.22 18.38 10.07
CA GLY A 71 -1.26 19.82 9.91
C GLY A 71 -2.49 20.21 9.10
N ASP A 72 -2.31 20.97 8.05
CA ASP A 72 -3.39 21.38 7.15
C ASP A 72 -3.55 20.44 5.95
N SER A 73 -2.79 19.35 5.92
CA SER A 73 -2.81 18.42 4.80
C SER A 73 -3.82 17.31 5.02
N ASP A 74 -4.64 17.06 4.01
CA ASP A 74 -5.60 15.95 3.96
C ASP A 74 -4.97 14.82 3.18
N LEU A 75 -4.58 13.76 3.87
CA LEU A 75 -3.77 12.68 3.34
C LEU A 75 -4.52 11.36 3.42
N SER A 76 -4.18 10.44 2.53
CA SER A 76 -4.74 9.09 2.54
C SER A 76 -3.68 8.06 2.21
N LEU A 77 -3.85 6.85 2.74
CA LEU A 77 -3.06 5.71 2.30
C LEU A 77 -3.61 5.23 0.96
N ARG A 78 -2.72 4.91 0.03
CA ARG A 78 -3.15 4.39 -1.27
C ARG A 78 -3.93 3.08 -1.07
N PHE A 79 -4.99 2.91 -1.84
CA PHE A 79 -5.80 1.69 -1.79
C PHE A 79 -5.43 0.72 -2.92
N ASP A 80 -4.76 1.21 -3.95
CA ASP A 80 -4.23 0.40 -5.04
C ASP A 80 -3.01 1.14 -5.64
N LEU A 81 -2.50 0.63 -6.74
CA LEU A 81 -1.36 1.23 -7.43
C LEU A 81 -1.73 1.89 -8.75
N THR A 82 -3.01 1.84 -9.11
CA THR A 82 -3.48 2.36 -10.40
C THR A 82 -3.43 3.89 -10.45
N VAL A 83 -4.00 4.55 -9.45
CA VAL A 83 -4.00 6.01 -9.39
C VAL A 83 -2.58 6.56 -9.22
N PRO A 84 -1.75 6.05 -8.28
CA PRO A 84 -0.36 6.49 -8.20
C PRO A 84 0.43 6.29 -9.48
N LEU A 85 0.19 5.18 -10.19
CA LEU A 85 0.85 4.93 -11.48
C LEU A 85 0.41 5.94 -12.53
N ALA A 86 -0.88 6.24 -12.60
CA ALA A 86 -1.42 7.19 -13.56
C ALA A 86 -0.80 8.59 -13.41
N LYS A 87 -0.40 8.96 -12.20
CA LYS A 87 0.25 10.23 -11.93
C LYS A 87 1.58 10.39 -12.69
N TYR A 88 2.26 9.28 -12.98
CA TYR A 88 3.55 9.29 -13.67
C TYR A 88 3.43 9.16 -15.19
N VAL A 89 2.27 8.92 -15.69
CA VAL A 89 2.02 8.73 -17.12
C VAL A 89 1.53 10.04 -17.84
#